data_fcf84fc866fcba2ea36f26123abef5fc
#
_entry.id   fcf84fc866fcba2ea36f26123abef5fc
#
_cell.length_a   1.000
_cell.length_b   1.000
_cell.length_c   1.000
_cell.angle_alpha   90.00
_cell.angle_beta   90.00
_cell.angle_gamma   90.00
#
_symmetry.space_group_name_H-M   'P 1'
#
loop_
_entity.id
_entity.type
_entity.pdbx_description
1 polymer ?
#
loop_
_entity_poly.entity_id
_entity_poly.type
_entity_poly.pdbx_seq_one_letter_code
_entity_poly.pdbx_strand_id
1 'polypeptide(L)'
;MLGWMKHKLESRLLGGISITSDDATLMAESKEELKSLLMKVKEESQKFGLKLNIQKTKIMVSGPITSWEIDGETVETVRDFIFLGSRITADGDCSHEIKRRSLLGKKVMTNLDSILKSRDITLFTKVRLVKAMVFPAVMVVRVGL
;
A
#
# COMPACT_ATOMS: atom_id res chain seq x y z
N MET A 1 -17.82 -11.88 -1.49
CA MET A 1 -17.19 -10.58 -1.14
C MET A 1 -15.85 -10.33 -1.82
N LEU A 2 -14.97 -11.28 -1.87
CA LEU A 2 -13.67 -11.16 -2.59
C LEU A 2 -13.83 -11.04 -4.12
N GLY A 3 -14.83 -11.64 -4.72
CA GLY A 3 -15.10 -11.55 -6.17
C GLY A 3 -15.53 -10.15 -6.63
N TRP A 4 -16.19 -9.39 -5.78
CA TRP A 4 -16.64 -8.03 -6.10
C TRP A 4 -15.49 -7.02 -6.09
N MET A 5 -14.55 -7.18 -5.20
CA MET A 5 -13.33 -6.36 -5.15
C MET A 5 -12.42 -6.64 -6.35
N LYS A 6 -12.32 -7.90 -6.77
CA LYS A 6 -11.49 -8.29 -7.92
C LYS A 6 -12.01 -7.68 -9.24
N HIS A 7 -13.32 -7.73 -9.45
CA HIS A 7 -13.93 -7.16 -10.68
C HIS A 7 -13.85 -5.63 -10.75
N LYS A 8 -13.84 -4.95 -9.58
CA LYS A 8 -13.76 -3.49 -9.52
C LYS A 8 -12.31 -2.98 -9.59
N LEU A 9 -11.33 -3.80 -9.21
CA LEU A 9 -9.89 -3.49 -9.33
C LEU A 9 -9.37 -3.70 -10.75
N GLU A 10 -9.97 -4.58 -11.54
CA GLU A 10 -9.56 -4.86 -12.92
C GLU A 10 -9.77 -3.68 -13.89
N SER A 11 -10.61 -2.72 -13.53
CA SER A 11 -10.90 -1.54 -14.36
C SER A 11 -10.30 -0.23 -13.83
N ARG A 12 -9.51 -0.25 -12.74
CA ARG A 12 -9.02 0.98 -12.12
C ARG A 12 -7.53 1.18 -12.33
N LEU A 13 -7.20 2.39 -12.74
CA LEU A 13 -5.85 2.91 -12.72
C LEU A 13 -5.52 3.36 -11.30
N LEU A 14 -4.48 2.77 -10.72
CA LEU A 14 -3.95 3.18 -9.43
C LEU A 14 -2.69 4.00 -9.68
N GLY A 15 -2.72 5.27 -9.30
CA GLY A 15 -1.56 6.14 -9.35
C GLY A 15 -1.07 6.42 -7.93
N GLY A 16 0.18 6.06 -7.63
CA GLY A 16 0.86 6.48 -6.41
C GLY A 16 1.64 7.77 -6.67
N ILE A 17 1.34 8.83 -5.92
CA ILE A 17 2.00 10.11 -6.01
C ILE A 17 2.70 10.40 -4.69
N SER A 18 4.00 10.63 -4.74
CA SER A 18 4.74 11.14 -3.58
C SER A 18 4.81 12.66 -3.67
N ILE A 19 4.17 13.33 -2.73
CA ILE A 19 4.31 14.76 -2.50
C ILE A 19 5.33 14.94 -1.36
N THR A 20 6.16 15.96 -1.44
CA THR A 20 7.37 16.17 -0.62
C THR A 20 7.21 16.08 0.91
N SER A 21 6.02 15.98 1.45
CA SER A 21 5.79 15.79 2.90
C SER A 21 5.08 14.48 3.25
N ASP A 22 4.21 13.98 2.40
CA ASP A 22 3.40 12.78 2.67
C ASP A 22 3.09 12.02 1.37
N ASP A 23 2.93 10.70 1.49
CA ASP A 23 2.53 9.86 0.37
C ASP A 23 1.02 9.99 0.12
N ALA A 24 0.66 10.35 -1.09
CA ALA A 24 -0.74 10.39 -1.55
C ALA A 24 -0.96 9.34 -2.64
N THR A 25 -2.13 8.74 -2.65
CA THR A 25 -2.53 7.78 -3.68
C THR A 25 -3.80 8.25 -4.37
N LEU A 26 -3.75 8.32 -5.69
CA LEU A 26 -4.91 8.63 -6.52
C LEU A 26 -5.38 7.36 -7.23
N MET A 27 -6.69 7.23 -7.38
CA MET A 27 -7.34 6.12 -8.07
C MET A 27 -8.30 6.66 -9.10
N ALA A 28 -8.24 6.11 -10.31
CA ALA A 28 -9.14 6.49 -11.39
C ALA A 28 -9.50 5.28 -12.25
N GLU A 29 -10.59 5.39 -12.98
CA GLU A 29 -11.07 4.35 -13.90
C GLU A 29 -10.50 4.53 -15.31
N SER A 30 -10.01 5.71 -15.64
CA SER A 30 -9.41 6.03 -16.93
C SER A 30 -8.14 6.87 -16.79
N LYS A 31 -7.33 6.86 -17.86
CA LYS A 31 -6.12 7.67 -17.96
C LYS A 31 -6.41 9.16 -17.89
N GLU A 32 -7.48 9.60 -18.54
CA GLU A 32 -7.93 10.99 -18.59
C GLU A 32 -8.38 11.47 -17.22
N GLU A 33 -9.11 10.64 -16.49
CA GLU A 33 -9.54 10.93 -15.13
C GLU A 33 -8.33 11.05 -14.18
N LEU A 34 -7.38 10.12 -14.28
CA LEU A 34 -6.16 10.17 -13.45
C LEU A 34 -5.33 11.42 -13.74
N LYS A 35 -5.19 11.82 -15.01
CA LYS A 35 -4.53 13.07 -15.40
C LYS A 35 -5.23 14.28 -14.80
N SER A 36 -6.57 14.33 -14.87
CA SER A 36 -7.36 15.42 -14.30
C SER A 36 -7.19 15.53 -12.79
N LEU A 37 -7.25 14.41 -12.08
CA LEU A 37 -7.00 14.36 -10.64
C LEU A 37 -5.58 14.82 -10.29
N LEU A 38 -4.59 14.36 -11.04
CA LEU A 38 -3.19 14.73 -10.84
C LEU A 38 -2.96 16.24 -11.03
N MET A 39 -3.56 16.83 -12.06
CA MET A 39 -3.47 18.27 -12.30
C MET A 39 -4.10 19.06 -11.17
N LYS A 40 -5.25 18.65 -10.66
CA LYS A 40 -5.89 19.28 -9.49
C LYS A 40 -5.02 19.20 -8.25
N VAL A 41 -4.46 18.03 -7.95
CA VAL A 41 -3.55 17.85 -6.81
C VAL A 41 -2.32 18.73 -6.96
N LYS A 42 -1.75 18.82 -8.16
CA LYS A 42 -0.61 19.68 -8.45
C LYS A 42 -0.94 21.16 -8.21
N GLU A 43 -2.05 21.65 -8.74
CA GLU A 43 -2.50 23.05 -8.55
C GLU A 43 -2.71 23.37 -7.07
N GLU A 44 -3.45 22.53 -6.36
CA GLU A 44 -3.72 22.73 -4.93
C GLU A 44 -2.43 22.66 -4.09
N SER A 45 -1.53 21.72 -4.39
CA SER A 45 -0.26 21.60 -3.69
C SER A 45 0.63 22.82 -3.88
N GLN A 46 0.65 23.39 -5.09
CA GLN A 46 1.43 24.60 -5.39
C GLN A 46 0.99 25.82 -4.58
N LYS A 47 -0.30 25.94 -4.24
CA LYS A 47 -0.80 27.00 -3.36
C LYS A 47 -0.16 26.99 -1.97
N PHE A 48 0.25 25.80 -1.51
CA PHE A 48 0.93 25.60 -0.22
C PHE A 48 2.47 25.50 -0.35
N GLY A 49 3.04 25.82 -1.52
CA GLY A 49 4.47 25.73 -1.77
C GLY A 49 5.01 24.30 -1.93
N LEU A 50 4.13 23.31 -2.07
CA LEU A 50 4.50 21.92 -2.29
C LEU A 50 4.67 21.63 -3.78
N LYS A 51 5.71 20.86 -4.11
CA LYS A 51 5.98 20.43 -5.49
C LYS A 51 5.79 18.92 -5.61
N LEU A 52 5.18 18.51 -6.71
CA LEU A 52 5.08 17.11 -7.07
C LEU A 52 6.48 16.56 -7.39
N ASN A 53 6.86 15.47 -6.72
CA ASN A 53 8.10 14.77 -6.99
C ASN A 53 7.88 13.69 -8.04
N ILE A 54 8.15 13.98 -9.30
CA ILE A 54 7.93 13.06 -10.42
C ILE A 54 8.81 11.83 -10.32
N GLN A 55 10.04 11.95 -9.82
CA GLN A 55 10.94 10.80 -9.66
C GLN A 55 10.44 9.77 -8.62
N LYS A 56 9.69 10.22 -7.63
CA LYS A 56 9.05 9.34 -6.63
C LYS A 56 7.62 8.95 -7.00
N THR A 57 7.07 9.56 -8.04
CA THR A 57 5.73 9.24 -8.53
C THR A 57 5.76 7.94 -9.30
N LYS A 58 4.87 7.03 -8.97
CA LYS A 58 4.71 5.73 -9.64
C LYS A 58 3.28 5.54 -10.08
N ILE A 59 3.11 4.94 -11.24
CA ILE A 59 1.79 4.64 -11.80
C ILE A 59 1.65 3.13 -11.95
N MET A 60 0.54 2.61 -11.48
CA MET A 60 0.17 1.21 -11.66
C MET A 60 -1.10 1.11 -12.51
N VAL A 61 -1.05 0.30 -13.54
CA VAL A 61 -2.16 0.10 -14.49
C VAL A 61 -2.50 -1.37 -14.56
N SER A 62 -3.78 -1.70 -14.47
CA SER A 62 -4.26 -3.05 -14.77
C SER A 62 -4.48 -3.18 -16.28
N GLY A 63 -3.45 -3.53 -17.03
CA GLY A 63 -3.52 -3.69 -18.48
C GLY A 63 -2.17 -3.49 -19.17
N PRO A 64 -2.15 -3.49 -20.50
CA PRO A 64 -0.94 -3.20 -21.26
C PRO A 64 -0.47 -1.78 -20.95
N ILE A 65 0.78 -1.69 -20.53
CA ILE A 65 1.39 -0.45 -20.06
C ILE A 65 1.80 0.40 -21.25
N THR A 66 1.22 1.58 -21.34
CA THR A 66 1.75 2.65 -22.17
C THR A 66 2.59 3.58 -21.31
N SER A 67 3.61 4.19 -21.90
CA SER A 67 4.41 5.19 -21.23
C SER A 67 3.54 6.35 -20.72
N TRP A 68 3.84 6.83 -19.51
CA TRP A 68 3.19 7.98 -18.92
C TRP A 68 4.19 9.14 -18.82
N GLU A 69 3.72 10.33 -19.19
CA GLU A 69 4.48 11.56 -19.06
C GLU A 69 3.69 12.58 -18.27
N ILE A 70 4.38 13.28 -17.36
CA ILE A 70 3.87 14.41 -16.61
C ILE A 70 4.84 15.57 -16.83
N ASP A 71 4.35 16.69 -17.36
CA ASP A 71 5.17 17.87 -17.65
C ASP A 71 6.41 17.58 -18.52
N GLY A 72 6.31 16.65 -19.46
CA GLY A 72 7.41 16.21 -20.32
C GLY A 72 8.40 15.25 -19.66
N GLU A 73 8.20 14.87 -18.41
CA GLU A 73 9.01 13.87 -17.74
C GLU A 73 8.29 12.52 -17.70
N THR A 74 9.03 11.44 -17.98
CA THR A 74 8.49 10.07 -17.95
C THR A 74 8.30 9.61 -16.51
N VAL A 75 7.10 9.10 -16.21
CA VAL A 75 6.76 8.55 -14.90
C VAL A 75 6.99 7.04 -14.91
N GLU A 76 7.59 6.53 -13.83
CA GLU A 76 7.81 5.10 -13.66
C GLU A 76 6.48 4.34 -13.57
N THR A 77 6.33 3.32 -14.40
CA THR A 77 5.19 2.41 -14.34
C THR A 77 5.60 1.13 -13.63
N VAL A 78 4.84 0.76 -12.61
CA VAL A 78 5.13 -0.40 -11.76
C VAL A 78 3.98 -1.39 -11.78
N ARG A 79 4.28 -2.65 -11.49
CA ARG A 79 3.26 -3.71 -11.34
C ARG A 79 2.72 -3.83 -9.93
N ASP A 80 3.45 -3.34 -8.97
CA ASP A 80 3.07 -3.34 -7.56
C ASP A 80 3.68 -2.15 -6.83
N PHE A 81 3.07 -1.77 -5.74
CA PHE A 81 3.65 -0.82 -4.78
C PHE A 81 3.10 -1.06 -3.37
N ILE A 82 3.79 -0.51 -2.37
CA ILE A 82 3.35 -0.59 -0.98
C ILE A 82 2.52 0.65 -0.64
N PHE A 83 1.27 0.43 -0.25
CA PHE A 83 0.35 1.46 0.19
C PHE A 83 -0.17 1.13 1.59
N LEU A 84 0.05 2.06 2.54
CA LEU A 84 -0.32 1.88 3.95
C LEU A 84 0.18 0.54 4.53
N GLY A 85 1.41 0.17 4.20
CA GLY A 85 2.02 -1.07 4.67
C GLY A 85 1.54 -2.35 3.98
N SER A 86 0.65 -2.27 3.00
CA SER A 86 0.17 -3.41 2.21
C SER A 86 0.69 -3.36 0.79
N ARG A 87 1.14 -4.50 0.28
CA ARG A 87 1.55 -4.63 -1.13
C ARG A 87 0.31 -4.79 -2.01
N ILE A 88 0.14 -3.86 -2.93
CA ILE A 88 -0.94 -3.85 -3.91
C ILE A 88 -0.33 -4.19 -5.27
N THR A 89 -0.99 -5.08 -6.02
CA THR A 89 -0.57 -5.53 -7.35
C THR A 89 -1.59 -5.14 -8.41
N ALA A 90 -1.13 -4.88 -9.62
CA ALA A 90 -1.97 -4.48 -10.74
C ALA A 90 -2.99 -5.54 -11.17
N ASP A 91 -2.67 -6.83 -10.98
CA ASP A 91 -3.54 -7.98 -11.27
C ASP A 91 -4.51 -8.31 -10.13
N GLY A 92 -4.40 -7.63 -9.00
CA GLY A 92 -5.21 -7.89 -7.81
C GLY A 92 -4.84 -9.19 -7.07
N ASP A 93 -3.73 -9.85 -7.43
CA ASP A 93 -3.26 -11.04 -6.73
C ASP A 93 -2.64 -10.69 -5.38
N CYS A 94 -3.27 -11.11 -4.31
CA CYS A 94 -2.81 -10.87 -2.94
C CYS A 94 -1.89 -11.98 -2.38
N SER A 95 -1.54 -12.98 -3.17
CA SER A 95 -0.71 -14.12 -2.71
C SER A 95 0.63 -13.68 -2.14
N HIS A 96 1.28 -12.73 -2.78
CA HIS A 96 2.56 -12.18 -2.33
C HIS A 96 2.42 -11.42 -1.02
N GLU A 97 1.36 -10.65 -0.84
CA GLU A 97 1.08 -9.93 0.41
C GLU A 97 0.79 -10.91 1.56
N ILE A 98 0.01 -11.95 1.31
CA ILE A 98 -0.27 -13.00 2.30
C ILE A 98 1.02 -13.68 2.75
N LYS A 99 1.89 -14.07 1.81
CA LYS A 99 3.20 -14.65 2.11
C LYS A 99 4.08 -13.70 2.91
N ARG A 100 4.15 -12.44 2.51
CA ARG A 100 4.93 -11.41 3.21
C ARG A 100 4.44 -11.23 4.64
N ARG A 101 3.15 -11.10 4.86
CA ARG A 101 2.54 -10.96 6.19
C ARG A 101 2.77 -12.18 7.06
N SER A 102 2.65 -13.37 6.49
CA SER A 102 2.94 -14.62 7.19
C SER A 102 4.39 -14.71 7.66
N LEU A 103 5.34 -14.29 6.83
CA LEU A 103 6.76 -14.25 7.21
C LEU A 103 7.04 -13.20 8.30
N LEU A 104 6.41 -12.04 8.24
CA LEU A 104 6.50 -11.03 9.29
C LEU A 104 5.96 -11.56 10.62
N GLY A 105 4.81 -12.22 10.61
CA GLY A 105 4.24 -12.85 11.79
C GLY A 105 5.17 -13.91 12.41
N LYS A 106 5.76 -14.77 11.58
CA LYS A 106 6.75 -15.76 12.03
C LYS A 106 7.98 -15.09 12.66
N LYS A 107 8.48 -14.02 12.06
CA LYS A 107 9.63 -13.26 12.60
C LYS A 107 9.30 -12.67 13.98
N VAL A 108 8.13 -12.07 14.14
CA VAL A 108 7.67 -11.53 15.43
C VAL A 108 7.52 -12.64 16.47
N MET A 109 6.93 -13.78 16.11
CA MET A 109 6.84 -14.95 17.00
C MET A 109 8.21 -15.46 17.45
N THR A 110 9.17 -15.52 16.54
CA THR A 110 10.56 -15.92 16.86
C THR A 110 11.19 -14.94 17.85
N ASN A 111 10.99 -13.65 17.68
CA ASN A 111 11.50 -12.62 18.61
C ASN A 111 10.87 -12.74 20.01
N LEU A 112 9.65 -13.24 20.11
CA LEU A 112 8.94 -13.44 21.37
C LEU A 112 9.21 -14.83 22.01
N ASP A 113 9.97 -15.70 21.36
CA ASP A 113 10.13 -17.10 21.76
C ASP A 113 10.59 -17.28 23.22
N SER A 114 11.57 -16.49 23.66
CA SER A 114 12.07 -16.53 25.05
C SER A 114 10.98 -16.17 26.07
N ILE A 115 10.16 -15.17 25.76
CA ILE A 115 9.04 -14.73 26.61
C ILE A 115 7.94 -15.79 26.63
N LEU A 116 7.59 -16.35 25.47
CA LEU A 116 6.53 -17.34 25.33
C LEU A 116 6.89 -18.67 26.03
N LYS A 117 8.18 -19.03 26.08
CA LYS A 117 8.69 -20.20 26.77
C LYS A 117 8.92 -20.02 28.27
N SER A 118 8.98 -18.78 28.75
CA SER A 118 9.19 -18.48 30.17
C SER A 118 8.03 -19.03 31.02
N ARG A 119 8.39 -19.67 32.15
CA ARG A 119 7.43 -20.17 33.14
C ARG A 119 6.93 -19.06 34.09
N ASP A 120 7.70 -17.98 34.21
CA ASP A 120 7.40 -16.88 35.14
C ASP A 120 6.32 -15.93 34.57
N ILE A 121 6.00 -16.05 33.30
CA ILE A 121 5.01 -15.22 32.63
C ILE A 121 3.69 -16.00 32.47
N THR A 122 2.60 -15.40 32.94
CA THR A 122 1.28 -16.02 32.91
C THR A 122 0.78 -16.19 31.46
N LEU A 123 -0.04 -17.23 31.25
CA LEU A 123 -0.67 -17.46 29.94
C LEU A 123 -1.46 -16.26 29.45
N PHE A 124 -2.16 -15.56 30.33
CA PHE A 124 -2.91 -14.36 30.01
C PHE A 124 -2.01 -13.27 29.41
N THR A 125 -0.86 -13.01 30.01
CA THR A 125 0.11 -12.04 29.53
C THR A 125 0.68 -12.47 28.17
N LYS A 126 1.01 -13.76 27.99
CA LYS A 126 1.48 -14.29 26.70
C LYS A 126 0.45 -14.07 25.58
N VAL A 127 -0.81 -14.35 25.85
CA VAL A 127 -1.91 -14.13 24.88
C VAL A 127 -2.05 -12.64 24.52
N ARG A 128 -1.94 -11.76 25.50
CA ARG A 128 -1.96 -10.30 25.25
C ARG A 128 -0.80 -9.85 24.36
N LEU A 129 0.41 -10.36 24.60
CA LEU A 129 1.58 -10.06 23.78
C LEU A 129 1.41 -10.53 22.34
N VAL A 130 0.92 -11.74 22.13
CA VAL A 130 0.65 -12.27 20.77
C VAL A 130 -0.40 -11.41 20.06
N LYS A 131 -1.49 -11.05 20.72
CA LYS A 131 -2.51 -10.16 20.15
C LYS A 131 -1.98 -8.78 19.81
N ALA A 132 -1.13 -8.21 20.64
CA ALA A 132 -0.61 -6.87 20.45
C ALA A 132 0.49 -6.78 19.39
N MET A 133 1.31 -7.82 19.21
CA MET A 133 2.52 -7.78 18.39
C MET A 133 2.44 -8.64 17.13
N VAL A 134 1.86 -9.84 17.22
CA VAL A 134 1.79 -10.78 16.08
C VAL A 134 0.62 -10.49 15.18
N PHE A 135 -0.56 -10.29 15.72
CA PHE A 135 -1.78 -10.04 14.93
C PHE A 135 -1.67 -8.82 14.02
N PRO A 136 -1.16 -7.64 14.47
CA PRO A 136 -0.95 -6.50 13.58
C PRO A 136 0.04 -6.77 12.45
N ALA A 137 1.02 -7.67 12.67
CA ALA A 137 1.98 -8.03 11.63
C ALA A 137 1.36 -8.93 10.55
N VAL A 138 0.45 -9.85 10.94
CA VAL A 138 -0.22 -10.79 10.03
C VAL A 138 -1.46 -10.17 9.40
N MET A 139 -2.26 -9.46 10.19
CA MET A 139 -3.51 -8.86 9.75
C MET A 139 -3.32 -7.38 9.44
N VAL A 140 -3.82 -6.96 8.29
CA VAL A 140 -4.01 -5.53 8.03
C VAL A 140 -5.17 -5.07 8.89
N VAL A 141 -4.89 -4.74 10.15
CA VAL A 141 -5.88 -4.05 10.97
C VAL A 141 -5.95 -2.62 10.45
N ARG A 142 -6.89 -2.36 9.57
CA ARG A 142 -7.34 -1.02 9.36
C ARG A 142 -8.01 -0.57 10.65
N VAL A 143 -7.26 0.16 11.44
CA VAL A 143 -7.90 1.04 12.41
C VAL A 143 -8.56 2.11 11.55
N GLY A 144 -9.87 1.97 11.35
CA GLY A 144 -10.66 3.01 10.75
C GLY A 144 -10.54 4.25 11.64
N LEU A 145 -9.85 5.25 11.13
CA LEU A 145 -9.96 6.61 11.62
C LEU A 145 -11.20 7.23 11.00
#